data_4e7d04ec2013046117f3a4d2076d6e9c
#
_entry.id   4e7d04ec2013046117f3a4d2076d6e9c
#
_cell.length_a   1.000
_cell.length_b   1.000
_cell.length_c   1.000
_cell.angle_alpha   90.00
_cell.angle_beta   90.00
_cell.angle_gamma   90.00
#
_symmetry.space_group_name_H-M   'P 1'
#
loop_
_entity.id
_entity.type
_entity.pdbx_description
1 polymer ?
#
loop_
_entity_poly.entity_id
_entity_poly.type
_entity_poly.pdbx_seq_one_letter_code
_entity_poly.pdbx_strand_id
1 'polypeptide(L)'
;MRAMIFTLLSMLACTVTVAATVYRWVDENGVTHYSDQPHENAEKVTVAAPQTYSAAKGYSPATPPAAAKAPSAAYSCAVEQPSNDATFQNTNTVSFAAQASPALTNGDQMVLLLDGAKVPNFPSSGGSLTLDSVDRGQHTVQAVVQDSTGKPVCQSTPVSFTVLQSSVLNPANPNHRH
;
A
#
# COMPACT_ATOMS: atom_id res chain seq x y z
N MET A 1 -30.13 15.83 -58.29
CA MET A 1 -30.17 15.64 -56.78
C MET A 1 -30.12 14.15 -56.52
N ARG A 2 -28.95 13.63 -56.31
CA ARG A 2 -28.72 12.20 -56.09
C ARG A 2 -28.40 12.00 -54.61
N ALA A 3 -29.34 11.44 -53.86
CA ALA A 3 -29.16 11.06 -52.47
C ALA A 3 -28.22 9.85 -52.42
N MET A 4 -27.03 10.02 -51.84
CA MET A 4 -26.13 8.93 -51.47
C MET A 4 -26.57 8.39 -50.12
N ILE A 5 -27.17 7.21 -50.16
CA ILE A 5 -27.46 6.41 -48.97
C ILE A 5 -26.15 5.69 -48.59
N PHE A 6 -25.43 6.21 -47.63
CA PHE A 6 -24.34 5.47 -46.98
C PHE A 6 -24.92 4.56 -45.93
N THR A 7 -25.07 3.31 -46.28
CA THR A 7 -25.33 2.22 -45.35
C THR A 7 -24.12 2.01 -44.48
N LEU A 8 -24.17 2.52 -43.24
CA LEU A 8 -23.20 2.24 -42.21
C LEU A 8 -23.41 0.79 -41.69
N LEU A 9 -22.64 -0.14 -42.27
CA LEU A 9 -22.59 -1.53 -41.79
C LEU A 9 -21.85 -1.53 -40.45
N SER A 10 -22.64 -1.47 -39.39
CA SER A 10 -22.13 -1.66 -38.01
C SER A 10 -21.63 -3.08 -37.87
N MET A 11 -20.32 -3.24 -37.89
CA MET A 11 -19.63 -4.50 -37.65
C MET A 11 -19.70 -4.80 -36.18
N LEU A 12 -20.70 -5.59 -35.77
CA LEU A 12 -20.89 -6.12 -34.45
C LEU A 12 -19.75 -7.11 -34.17
N ALA A 13 -18.68 -6.63 -33.54
CA ALA A 13 -17.58 -7.45 -33.10
C ALA A 13 -18.08 -8.34 -31.96
N CYS A 14 -18.43 -9.58 -32.29
CA CYS A 14 -18.75 -10.61 -31.30
C CYS A 14 -17.45 -11.03 -30.64
N THR A 15 -17.18 -10.58 -29.42
CA THR A 15 -16.05 -11.06 -28.61
C THR A 15 -16.34 -12.47 -28.17
N VAL A 16 -15.73 -13.44 -28.84
CA VAL A 16 -15.78 -14.84 -28.44
C VAL A 16 -14.91 -14.98 -27.17
N THR A 17 -15.54 -15.17 -26.03
CA THR A 17 -14.83 -15.57 -24.81
C THR A 17 -14.35 -17.00 -24.97
N VAL A 18 -13.07 -17.18 -25.26
CA VAL A 18 -12.44 -18.51 -25.31
C VAL A 18 -12.25 -18.99 -23.87
N ALA A 19 -12.99 -20.01 -23.49
CA ALA A 19 -12.72 -20.73 -22.25
C ALA A 19 -11.33 -21.39 -22.34
N ALA A 20 -10.46 -21.12 -21.38
CA ALA A 20 -9.15 -21.74 -21.32
C ALA A 20 -9.32 -23.25 -21.06
N THR A 21 -8.78 -24.05 -21.97
CA THR A 21 -8.74 -25.50 -21.81
C THR A 21 -7.39 -25.87 -21.26
N VAL A 22 -7.38 -26.61 -20.15
CA VAL A 22 -6.17 -27.12 -19.50
C VAL A 22 -6.21 -28.63 -19.51
N TYR A 23 -5.09 -29.25 -19.86
CA TYR A 23 -4.91 -30.69 -19.84
C TYR A 23 -4.20 -31.09 -18.55
N ARG A 24 -4.72 -32.13 -17.88
CA ARG A 24 -4.16 -32.67 -16.64
C ARG A 24 -3.78 -34.13 -16.84
N TRP A 25 -2.57 -34.52 -16.45
CA TRP A 25 -2.16 -35.92 -16.39
C TRP A 25 -1.30 -36.18 -15.15
N VAL A 26 -1.17 -37.44 -14.80
CA VAL A 26 -0.32 -37.89 -13.69
C VAL A 26 0.81 -38.71 -14.29
N ASP A 27 2.05 -38.40 -13.92
CA ASP A 27 3.20 -39.19 -14.37
C ASP A 27 3.37 -40.50 -13.59
N GLU A 28 4.35 -41.32 -13.99
CA GLU A 28 4.67 -42.60 -13.35
C GLU A 28 5.12 -42.44 -11.88
N ASN A 29 5.52 -41.25 -11.46
CA ASN A 29 5.93 -40.94 -10.10
C ASN A 29 4.76 -40.44 -9.25
N GLY A 30 3.56 -40.36 -9.80
CA GLY A 30 2.37 -39.85 -9.12
C GLY A 30 2.27 -38.33 -9.07
N VAL A 31 3.08 -37.61 -9.85
CA VAL A 31 3.05 -36.13 -9.91
C VAL A 31 2.01 -35.67 -10.92
N THR A 32 1.16 -34.75 -10.51
CA THR A 32 0.13 -34.15 -11.37
C THR A 32 0.71 -32.99 -12.16
N HIS A 33 0.58 -33.03 -13.48
CA HIS A 33 1.00 -31.98 -14.41
C HIS A 33 -0.20 -31.30 -15.03
N TYR A 34 -0.04 -30.03 -15.40
CA TYR A 34 -1.01 -29.21 -16.10
C TYR A 34 -0.36 -28.53 -17.29
N SER A 35 -1.05 -28.49 -18.44
CA SER A 35 -0.57 -27.84 -19.67
C SER A 35 -1.75 -27.28 -20.46
N ASP A 36 -1.50 -26.25 -21.24
CA ASP A 36 -2.39 -25.71 -22.27
C ASP A 36 -2.30 -26.48 -23.58
N GLN A 37 -1.30 -27.38 -23.72
CA GLN A 37 -1.12 -28.23 -24.87
C GLN A 37 -1.62 -29.66 -24.61
N PRO A 38 -2.22 -30.31 -25.59
CA PRO A 38 -2.69 -31.70 -25.46
C PRO A 38 -1.50 -32.64 -25.22
N HIS A 39 -1.63 -33.52 -24.24
CA HIS A 39 -0.67 -34.57 -23.92
C HIS A 39 -1.36 -35.92 -23.99
N GLU A 40 -0.62 -36.97 -24.35
CA GLU A 40 -1.15 -38.36 -24.35
C GLU A 40 -1.60 -38.72 -22.94
N ASN A 41 -2.78 -39.33 -22.82
CA ASN A 41 -3.43 -39.70 -21.57
C ASN A 41 -3.81 -38.56 -20.64
N ALA A 42 -3.84 -37.30 -21.12
CA ALA A 42 -4.29 -36.18 -20.34
C ALA A 42 -5.81 -36.02 -20.35
N GLU A 43 -6.38 -35.80 -19.19
CA GLU A 43 -7.78 -35.44 -19.03
C GLU A 43 -7.98 -33.95 -19.33
N LYS A 44 -8.98 -33.66 -20.15
CA LYS A 44 -9.34 -32.26 -20.47
C LYS A 44 -10.14 -31.63 -19.33
N VAL A 45 -9.56 -30.65 -18.63
CA VAL A 45 -10.22 -29.91 -17.58
C VAL A 45 -10.67 -28.55 -18.13
N THR A 46 -11.96 -28.34 -18.14
CA THR A 46 -12.51 -27.03 -18.49
C THR A 46 -12.46 -26.14 -17.25
N VAL A 47 -11.60 -25.13 -17.26
CA VAL A 47 -11.56 -24.14 -16.18
C VAL A 47 -12.71 -23.18 -16.39
N ALA A 48 -13.64 -23.09 -15.43
CA ALA A 48 -14.68 -22.10 -15.44
C ALA A 48 -14.03 -20.71 -15.52
N ALA A 49 -14.58 -19.84 -16.38
CA ALA A 49 -14.08 -18.49 -16.47
C ALA A 49 -14.04 -17.85 -15.06
N PRO A 50 -12.95 -17.14 -14.72
CA PRO A 50 -12.88 -16.48 -13.43
C PRO A 50 -14.12 -15.63 -13.25
N GLN A 51 -14.78 -15.76 -12.11
CA GLN A 51 -15.91 -14.91 -11.78
C GLN A 51 -15.38 -13.48 -11.67
N THR A 52 -15.54 -12.71 -12.73
CA THR A 52 -15.32 -11.26 -12.66
C THR A 52 -16.40 -10.72 -11.73
N TYR A 53 -15.98 -10.31 -10.55
CA TYR A 53 -16.84 -9.58 -9.64
C TYR A 53 -17.21 -8.26 -10.34
N SER A 54 -18.44 -8.17 -10.83
CA SER A 54 -18.98 -6.87 -11.24
C SER A 54 -18.98 -6.03 -9.97
N ALA A 55 -18.09 -5.04 -9.91
CA ALA A 55 -18.14 -4.05 -8.86
C ALA A 55 -19.59 -3.55 -8.79
N ALA A 56 -20.21 -3.69 -7.63
CA ALA A 56 -21.58 -3.24 -7.43
C ALA A 56 -21.67 -1.81 -7.96
N LYS A 57 -22.63 -1.56 -8.85
CA LYS A 57 -22.94 -0.21 -9.34
C LYS A 57 -23.13 0.68 -8.13
N GLY A 58 -22.16 1.55 -7.81
CA GLY A 58 -22.20 2.40 -6.62
C GLY A 58 -20.89 2.45 -5.83
N TYR A 59 -19.91 1.54 -6.08
CA TYR A 59 -18.57 1.78 -5.65
C TYR A 59 -17.89 2.70 -6.67
N SER A 60 -18.19 4.00 -6.59
CA SER A 60 -17.22 5.01 -6.97
C SER A 60 -16.00 4.67 -6.11
N PRO A 61 -14.79 4.40 -6.67
CA PRO A 61 -13.60 4.42 -5.85
C PRO A 61 -13.69 5.73 -5.10
N ALA A 62 -13.77 5.64 -3.76
CA ALA A 62 -13.77 6.84 -2.96
C ALA A 62 -12.57 7.60 -3.48
N THR A 63 -12.82 8.70 -4.18
CA THR A 63 -11.80 9.70 -4.48
C THR A 63 -11.06 9.81 -3.16
N PRO A 64 -9.73 9.55 -3.10
CA PRO A 64 -8.98 9.67 -1.86
C PRO A 64 -9.47 10.99 -1.27
N PRO A 65 -10.00 11.04 -0.04
CA PRO A 65 -10.68 12.21 0.45
C PRO A 65 -9.81 13.36 0.05
N ALA A 66 -10.32 14.21 -0.85
CA ALA A 66 -9.59 15.36 -1.37
C ALA A 66 -9.12 16.01 -0.11
N ALA A 67 -7.79 16.04 0.09
CA ALA A 67 -7.14 16.35 1.35
C ALA A 67 -7.97 17.46 1.97
N ALA A 68 -8.73 17.12 3.00
CA ALA A 68 -9.75 18.00 3.54
C ALA A 68 -9.03 19.29 3.73
N LYS A 69 -9.44 20.35 3.03
CA LYS A 69 -8.75 21.63 2.99
C LYS A 69 -8.50 21.96 4.43
N ALA A 70 -7.25 21.74 4.86
CA ALA A 70 -6.88 21.82 6.25
C ALA A 70 -7.46 23.13 6.76
N PRO A 71 -8.20 23.16 7.86
CA PRO A 71 -8.65 24.39 8.45
C PRO A 71 -7.43 25.31 8.47
N SER A 72 -7.58 26.56 8.07
CA SER A 72 -6.53 27.56 7.99
C SER A 72 -5.62 27.42 9.21
N ALA A 73 -4.55 26.61 9.07
CA ALA A 73 -3.83 26.09 10.20
C ALA A 73 -3.02 27.23 10.80
N ALA A 74 -3.23 27.49 12.08
CA ALA A 74 -2.34 28.36 12.85
C ALA A 74 -0.90 27.82 12.83
N TYR A 75 -0.71 26.55 12.45
CA TYR A 75 0.56 25.83 12.45
C TYR A 75 0.91 25.25 11.07
N SER A 76 2.20 25.19 10.77
CA SER A 76 2.81 24.34 9.77
C SER A 76 3.46 23.15 10.48
N CYS A 77 3.12 21.93 10.10
CA CYS A 77 3.63 20.70 10.71
C CYS A 77 4.51 19.96 9.71
N ALA A 78 5.66 19.46 10.18
CA ALA A 78 6.57 18.69 9.37
C ALA A 78 7.15 17.51 10.15
N VAL A 79 7.32 16.39 9.46
CA VAL A 79 8.21 15.31 9.88
C VAL A 79 9.59 15.63 9.31
N GLU A 80 10.58 15.72 10.19
CA GLU A 80 11.98 15.97 9.80
C GLU A 80 12.76 14.68 9.62
N GLN A 81 12.43 13.68 10.43
CA GLN A 81 13.03 12.35 10.37
C GLN A 81 11.95 11.27 10.56
N PRO A 82 12.06 10.18 9.78
CA PRO A 82 12.99 9.94 8.69
C PRO A 82 12.70 10.84 7.47
N SER A 83 13.65 10.92 6.51
CA SER A 83 13.37 11.53 5.21
C SER A 83 12.48 10.60 4.38
N ASN A 84 11.73 11.18 3.43
CA ASN A 84 10.89 10.37 2.55
C ASN A 84 11.74 9.36 1.77
N ASP A 85 11.22 8.12 1.66
CA ASP A 85 11.84 6.96 1.03
C ASP A 85 13.17 6.52 1.67
N ALA A 86 13.43 6.93 2.93
CA ALA A 86 14.59 6.46 3.68
C ALA A 86 14.55 4.93 3.86
N THR A 87 15.74 4.30 3.76
CA THR A 87 15.89 2.87 3.98
C THR A 87 16.85 2.60 5.14
N PHE A 88 16.38 1.89 6.13
CA PHE A 88 17.15 1.43 7.29
C PHE A 88 17.52 -0.03 7.11
N GLN A 89 18.82 -0.35 7.10
CA GLN A 89 19.29 -1.70 6.86
C GLN A 89 19.92 -2.30 8.13
N ASN A 90 19.60 -3.56 8.41
CA ASN A 90 20.15 -4.30 9.54
C ASN A 90 19.93 -3.64 10.92
N THR A 91 18.88 -2.85 11.04
CA THR A 91 18.46 -2.22 12.27
C THR A 91 16.94 -2.28 12.40
N ASN A 92 16.47 -2.32 13.63
CA ASN A 92 15.07 -2.12 14.00
C ASN A 92 14.88 -0.82 14.80
N THR A 93 15.94 -0.03 14.93
CA THR A 93 15.93 1.25 15.64
C THR A 93 15.79 2.37 14.62
N VAL A 94 14.74 3.18 14.77
CA VAL A 94 14.45 4.31 13.90
C VAL A 94 14.24 5.55 14.76
N SER A 95 14.91 6.64 14.38
CA SER A 95 14.72 7.95 15.00
C SER A 95 13.67 8.74 14.23
N PHE A 96 12.73 9.28 14.98
CA PHE A 96 11.66 10.13 14.47
C PHE A 96 11.86 11.54 15.00
N ALA A 97 11.66 12.54 14.15
CA ALA A 97 11.63 13.93 14.54
C ALA A 97 10.51 14.67 13.82
N ALA A 98 9.77 15.48 14.55
CA ALA A 98 8.70 16.29 13.98
C ALA A 98 8.59 17.64 14.70
N GLN A 99 8.25 18.67 13.94
CA GLN A 99 8.12 20.03 14.43
C GLN A 99 6.84 20.69 13.94
N ALA A 100 6.42 21.71 14.70
CA ALA A 100 5.37 22.63 14.30
C ALA A 100 5.90 24.07 14.37
N SER A 101 5.50 24.89 13.42
CA SER A 101 5.82 26.31 13.39
C SER A 101 4.52 27.13 13.22
N PRO A 102 4.29 28.15 14.04
CA PRO A 102 5.01 28.54 15.25
C PRO A 102 4.96 27.50 16.36
N ALA A 103 5.66 27.70 17.47
CA ALA A 103 5.62 26.81 18.63
C ALA A 103 4.18 26.63 19.13
N LEU A 104 3.87 25.42 19.60
CA LEU A 104 2.53 25.06 20.05
C LEU A 104 2.09 25.89 21.25
N THR A 105 0.85 26.32 21.23
CA THR A 105 0.23 27.14 22.28
C THR A 105 -1.16 26.60 22.63
N ASN A 106 -1.78 27.19 23.65
CA ASN A 106 -3.20 26.95 23.99
C ASN A 106 -3.55 25.50 24.37
N GLY A 107 -2.60 24.73 24.85
CA GLY A 107 -2.84 23.30 25.19
C GLY A 107 -2.87 22.36 23.99
N ASP A 108 -2.46 22.85 22.83
CA ASP A 108 -2.30 22.04 21.64
C ASP A 108 -1.13 21.06 21.82
N GLN A 109 -1.26 19.87 21.24
CA GLN A 109 -0.28 18.79 21.41
C GLN A 109 0.07 18.17 20.07
N MET A 110 1.35 17.86 19.89
CA MET A 110 1.80 17.07 18.77
C MET A 110 1.68 15.57 19.06
N VAL A 111 1.18 14.86 18.10
CA VAL A 111 1.07 13.39 18.09
C VAL A 111 1.76 12.88 16.85
N LEU A 112 2.61 11.88 17.00
CA LEU A 112 3.20 11.17 15.87
C LEU A 112 2.39 9.91 15.61
N LEU A 113 2.03 9.68 14.36
CA LEU A 113 1.34 8.47 13.90
C LEU A 113 2.31 7.64 13.07
N LEU A 114 2.51 6.39 13.43
CA LEU A 114 3.22 5.38 12.65
C LEU A 114 2.19 4.35 12.16
N ASP A 115 2.06 4.23 10.84
CA ASP A 115 1.05 3.37 10.19
C ASP A 115 -0.39 3.64 10.68
N GLY A 116 -0.68 4.89 11.01
CA GLY A 116 -1.96 5.31 11.57
C GLY A 116 -2.13 5.09 13.07
N ALA A 117 -1.21 4.40 13.74
CA ALA A 117 -1.22 4.21 15.18
C ALA A 117 -0.42 5.29 15.90
N LYS A 118 -0.93 5.76 17.05
CA LYS A 118 -0.24 6.76 17.86
C LYS A 118 1.05 6.18 18.45
N VAL A 119 2.18 6.85 18.20
CA VAL A 119 3.46 6.54 18.83
C VAL A 119 3.43 6.98 20.29
N PRO A 120 3.63 6.05 21.24
CA PRO A 120 3.67 6.41 22.66
C PRO A 120 4.90 7.25 22.97
N ASN A 121 4.79 8.08 24.00
CA ASN A 121 5.89 8.90 24.55
C ASN A 121 6.54 9.89 23.55
N PHE A 122 5.92 10.15 22.40
CA PHE A 122 6.40 11.23 21.55
C PHE A 122 6.19 12.58 22.25
N PRO A 123 7.20 13.49 22.24
CA PRO A 123 7.08 14.78 22.92
C PRO A 123 5.88 15.61 22.40
N SER A 124 5.01 16.02 23.30
CA SER A 124 3.79 16.74 22.93
C SER A 124 4.03 18.15 22.37
N SER A 125 5.20 18.70 22.60
CA SER A 125 5.63 19.98 22.01
C SER A 125 6.31 19.85 20.65
N GLY A 126 6.44 18.63 20.13
CA GLY A 126 7.36 18.28 19.04
C GLY A 126 8.77 17.99 19.55
N GLY A 127 9.62 17.46 18.68
CA GLY A 127 10.97 17.06 19.01
C GLY A 127 11.30 15.71 18.39
N SER A 128 12.17 14.95 19.06
CA SER A 128 12.63 13.66 18.57
C SER A 128 12.36 12.52 19.55
N LEU A 129 12.16 11.33 18.99
CA LEU A 129 12.02 10.06 19.72
C LEU A 129 12.66 8.95 18.91
N THR A 130 13.33 8.04 19.56
CA THR A 130 13.87 6.82 18.95
C THR A 130 13.02 5.63 19.37
N LEU A 131 12.58 4.83 18.41
CA LEU A 131 11.91 3.54 18.65
C LEU A 131 12.87 2.40 18.35
N ASP A 132 12.94 1.41 19.26
CA ASP A 132 13.86 0.27 19.18
C ASP A 132 13.19 -0.96 18.64
N SER A 133 12.08 -1.03 18.14
CA SER A 133 11.40 -2.25 17.67
C SER A 133 10.42 -1.95 16.54
N VAL A 134 10.95 -1.27 15.52
CA VAL A 134 10.19 -1.08 14.28
C VAL A 134 10.31 -2.35 13.45
N ASP A 135 9.18 -2.89 13.03
CA ASP A 135 9.12 -4.11 12.23
C ASP A 135 9.80 -3.91 10.87
N ARG A 136 10.15 -5.02 10.22
CA ARG A 136 10.63 -4.96 8.84
C ARG A 136 9.46 -4.70 7.89
N GLY A 137 9.70 -3.87 6.89
CA GLY A 137 8.69 -3.55 5.88
C GLY A 137 8.68 -2.07 5.52
N GLN A 138 7.69 -1.69 4.75
CA GLN A 138 7.42 -0.30 4.45
C GLN A 138 6.49 0.27 5.52
N HIS A 139 6.82 1.45 5.99
CA HIS A 139 6.10 2.19 7.02
C HIS A 139 5.76 3.60 6.55
N THR A 140 4.76 4.18 7.18
CA THR A 140 4.37 5.57 6.95
C THR A 140 4.28 6.31 8.28
N VAL A 141 4.93 7.45 8.37
CA VAL A 141 4.87 8.33 9.55
C VAL A 141 4.25 9.68 9.21
N GLN A 142 3.44 10.20 10.12
CA GLN A 142 2.78 11.49 9.99
C GLN A 142 2.74 12.22 11.33
N ALA A 143 3.03 13.50 11.33
CA ALA A 143 2.86 14.37 12.50
C ALA A 143 1.49 15.06 12.45
N VAL A 144 0.80 15.06 13.58
CA VAL A 144 -0.51 15.69 13.74
C VAL A 144 -0.48 16.58 14.98
N VAL A 145 -0.87 17.82 14.86
CA VAL A 145 -1.16 18.68 16.02
C VAL A 145 -2.65 18.59 16.31
N GLN A 146 -2.98 18.34 17.55
CA GLN A 146 -4.35 18.28 18.05
C GLN A 146 -4.56 19.37 19.09
N ASP A 147 -5.76 19.96 19.09
CA ASP A 147 -6.18 20.88 20.13
C ASP A 147 -6.49 20.15 21.45
N SER A 148 -6.82 20.89 22.48
CA SER A 148 -7.17 20.34 23.80
C SER A 148 -8.38 19.42 23.79
N THR A 149 -9.18 19.41 22.71
CA THR A 149 -10.33 18.51 22.51
C THR A 149 -9.97 17.25 21.73
N GLY A 150 -8.73 17.14 21.24
CA GLY A 150 -8.25 16.03 20.41
C GLY A 150 -8.54 16.21 18.92
N LYS A 151 -9.07 17.36 18.51
CA LYS A 151 -9.34 17.64 17.11
C LYS A 151 -8.05 18.05 16.39
N PRO A 152 -7.75 17.47 15.21
CA PRO A 152 -6.57 17.83 14.44
C PRO A 152 -6.68 19.26 13.90
N VAL A 153 -5.68 20.07 14.21
CA VAL A 153 -5.55 21.47 13.75
C VAL A 153 -4.44 21.65 12.73
N CYS A 154 -3.51 20.68 12.66
CA CYS A 154 -2.46 20.63 11.65
C CYS A 154 -2.06 19.16 11.38
N GLN A 155 -1.73 18.85 10.13
CA GLN A 155 -1.21 17.53 9.74
C GLN A 155 -0.07 17.72 8.74
N SER A 156 1.01 16.97 8.94
CA SER A 156 2.12 16.94 7.98
C SER A 156 1.73 16.11 6.75
N THR A 157 2.49 16.28 5.67
CA THR A 157 2.52 15.26 4.61
C THR A 157 3.02 13.94 5.20
N PRO A 158 2.38 12.81 4.89
CA PRO A 158 2.90 11.50 5.26
C PRO A 158 4.28 11.27 4.65
N VAL A 159 5.19 10.68 5.42
CA VAL A 159 6.55 10.30 5.01
C VAL A 159 6.63 8.79 5.03
N SER A 160 7.06 8.20 3.91
CA SER A 160 7.28 6.76 3.79
C SER A 160 8.74 6.41 4.03
N PHE A 161 9.00 5.25 4.67
CA PHE A 161 10.34 4.71 4.85
C PHE A 161 10.28 3.17 4.90
N THR A 162 11.43 2.53 4.74
CA THR A 162 11.52 1.06 4.70
C THR A 162 12.56 0.57 5.70
N VAL A 163 12.21 -0.46 6.48
CA VAL A 163 13.10 -1.16 7.39
C VAL A 163 13.43 -2.53 6.81
N LEU A 164 14.70 -2.79 6.55
CA LEU A 164 15.23 -4.05 6.04
C LEU A 164 16.06 -4.74 7.11
N GLN A 165 15.63 -5.92 7.51
CA GLN A 165 16.37 -6.75 8.47
C GLN A 165 16.96 -7.96 7.75
N SER A 166 18.20 -8.31 8.07
CA SER A 166 18.83 -9.52 7.56
C SER A 166 18.09 -10.75 8.05
N SER A 167 17.75 -11.66 7.12
CA SER A 167 17.22 -12.96 7.51
C SER A 167 18.31 -13.79 8.19
N VAL A 168 17.97 -14.48 9.26
CA VAL A 168 18.86 -15.46 9.89
C VAL A 168 19.22 -16.61 8.95
N LEU A 169 18.41 -16.86 7.93
CA LEU A 169 18.62 -17.87 6.90
C LEU A 169 19.48 -17.37 5.74
N ASN A 170 19.85 -16.08 5.71
CA ASN A 170 20.71 -15.56 4.66
C ASN A 170 22.17 -16.04 4.91
N PRO A 171 22.80 -16.76 3.94
CA PRO A 171 24.20 -17.22 4.10
C PRO A 171 25.21 -16.08 4.35
N ALA A 172 24.89 -14.86 3.91
CA ALA A 172 25.71 -13.67 4.17
C ALA A 172 25.49 -13.07 5.59
N ASN A 173 24.57 -13.61 6.38
CA ASN A 173 24.35 -13.13 7.73
C ASN A 173 25.47 -13.65 8.65
N PRO A 174 26.25 -12.80 9.32
CA PRO A 174 27.35 -13.24 10.18
C PRO A 174 26.90 -14.10 11.38
N ASN A 175 25.61 -14.06 11.73
CA ASN A 175 25.02 -14.87 12.79
C ASN A 175 24.43 -16.21 12.28
N HIS A 176 24.57 -16.52 10.99
CA HIS A 176 24.17 -17.79 10.44
C HIS A 176 25.15 -18.87 10.89
N ARG A 177 24.80 -19.62 11.93
CA ARG A 177 25.55 -20.81 12.38
C ARG A 177 24.85 -22.04 11.84
N HIS A 178 25.66 -22.94 11.25
CA HIS A 178 25.22 -24.29 10.85
C HIS A 178 25.04 -25.17 12.07
#